data_9a3c7b677b697d15ef9f7e424ce14192
#
_entry.id   9a3c7b677b697d15ef9f7e424ce14192
#
_cell.length_a   1.000
_cell.length_b   1.000
_cell.length_c   1.000
_cell.angle_alpha   90.00
_cell.angle_beta   90.00
_cell.angle_gamma   90.00
#
_symmetry.space_group_name_H-M   'P 1'
#
loop_
_entity.id
_entity.type
_entity.pdbx_description
1 polymer ?
#
loop_
_entity_poly.entity_id
_entity_poly.type
_entity_poly.pdbx_seq_one_letter_code
_entity_poly.pdbx_strand_id
1 'polypeptide(L)'
;MGNDEARERTAGRLRSAEVLTLAARCMESDVPAALVTVVGAQGSTPQRPGARMLVFADGTVNGTIGGGCVEAEMARRARVAIENGRPTLTTYDLTPEQAGEEGLVCGGRMEVFIEPLEATPDLVILGAGHVARPLCTLAALAGFRVSVLDDREKYATRERFPEASRVEVAEFDSAGDLLRVTPRSFVVVVTRGHRGDALALASCLPLRPRFLGLLGSKAKMVHVFSLLLERGFSSEDLARVETPVGIEIGAETPEEIAVSIVGRMIAVRRGVGADRIRSMAAGLPGRLARLSGDDSPSAG
;
A
#
# COMPACT_ATOMS: atom_id res chain seq x y z
N MET A 1 -19.44 -11.52 6.60
CA MET A 1 -20.60 -10.71 7.03
C MET A 1 -20.23 -9.30 7.51
N GLY A 2 -19.01 -8.81 7.30
CA GLY A 2 -18.56 -7.48 7.79
C GLY A 2 -18.44 -6.37 6.75
N ASN A 3 -18.49 -6.68 5.45
CA ASN A 3 -18.25 -5.69 4.39
C ASN A 3 -19.53 -4.96 3.90
N ASP A 4 -20.71 -5.50 4.12
CA ASP A 4 -21.96 -4.88 3.68
C ASP A 4 -22.51 -3.86 4.70
N GLU A 5 -22.25 -4.04 5.99
CA GLU A 5 -22.70 -3.08 7.02
C GLU A 5 -21.96 -1.72 6.95
N ALA A 6 -20.75 -1.66 6.38
CA ALA A 6 -20.06 -0.40 6.10
C ALA A 6 -20.63 0.32 4.85
N ARG A 7 -21.30 -0.41 3.94
CA ARG A 7 -21.87 0.11 2.69
C ARG A 7 -23.30 0.62 2.82
N GLU A 8 -24.08 0.16 3.78
CA GLU A 8 -25.53 0.41 3.87
C GLU A 8 -25.92 1.67 4.65
N ARG A 9 -24.99 2.53 5.08
CA ARG A 9 -25.37 3.79 5.73
C ARG A 9 -25.31 4.96 4.75
N THR A 10 -26.43 5.12 4.04
CA THR A 10 -27.05 6.40 3.62
C THR A 10 -26.09 7.50 3.18
N ALA A 11 -26.19 7.90 1.91
CA ALA A 11 -25.77 9.21 1.41
C ALA A 11 -26.44 10.31 2.26
N GLY A 12 -25.89 10.57 3.43
CA GLY A 12 -26.37 11.51 4.43
C GLY A 12 -25.24 12.46 4.81
N ARG A 13 -25.57 13.73 5.09
CA ARG A 13 -24.64 14.72 5.62
C ARG A 13 -24.15 14.29 7.00
N LEU A 14 -23.13 13.44 7.04
CA LEU A 14 -22.45 13.10 8.30
C LEU A 14 -21.77 14.34 8.87
N ARG A 15 -21.81 14.49 10.19
CA ARG A 15 -21.03 15.50 10.90
C ARG A 15 -19.54 15.13 10.87
N SER A 16 -18.66 16.12 10.98
CA SER A 16 -17.19 15.90 10.92
C SER A 16 -16.68 14.79 11.85
N ALA A 17 -17.27 14.60 13.04
CA ALA A 17 -16.91 13.52 13.95
C ALA A 17 -17.29 12.13 13.41
N GLU A 18 -18.45 12.03 12.77
CA GLU A 18 -18.91 10.76 12.15
C GLU A 18 -18.07 10.43 10.93
N VAL A 19 -17.66 11.42 10.14
CA VAL A 19 -16.72 11.28 9.02
C VAL A 19 -15.37 10.72 9.51
N LEU A 20 -14.82 11.24 10.61
CA LEU A 20 -13.57 10.74 11.18
C LEU A 20 -13.70 9.31 11.71
N THR A 21 -14.83 8.98 12.35
CA THR A 21 -15.09 7.60 12.79
C THR A 21 -15.18 6.63 11.61
N LEU A 22 -15.83 7.05 10.53
CA LEU A 22 -15.91 6.24 9.31
C LEU A 22 -14.53 6.11 8.64
N ALA A 23 -13.74 7.17 8.61
CA ALA A 23 -12.37 7.14 8.10
C ALA A 23 -11.49 6.14 8.87
N ALA A 24 -11.56 6.14 10.20
CA ALA A 24 -10.85 5.17 11.03
C ALA A 24 -11.26 3.72 10.70
N ARG A 25 -12.56 3.46 10.55
CA ARG A 25 -13.07 2.14 10.14
C ARG A 25 -12.59 1.71 8.75
N CYS A 26 -12.50 2.66 7.80
CA CYS A 26 -11.95 2.37 6.48
C CYS A 26 -10.49 1.91 6.55
N MET A 27 -9.68 2.55 7.40
CA MET A 27 -8.28 2.14 7.64
C MET A 27 -8.17 0.75 8.25
N GLU A 28 -9.03 0.44 9.23
CA GLU A 28 -9.07 -0.88 9.89
C GLU A 28 -9.55 -2.01 8.96
N SER A 29 -10.52 -1.70 8.08
CA SER A 29 -11.18 -2.67 7.20
C SER A 29 -10.59 -2.73 5.80
N ASP A 30 -9.51 -2.01 5.53
CA ASP A 30 -8.84 -1.94 4.23
C ASP A 30 -9.73 -1.43 3.08
N VAL A 31 -10.68 -0.53 3.40
CA VAL A 31 -11.55 0.08 2.40
C VAL A 31 -10.85 1.31 1.80
N PRO A 32 -10.57 1.33 0.47
CA PRO A 32 -9.91 2.47 -0.16
C PRO A 32 -10.77 3.73 -0.08
N ALA A 33 -10.27 4.74 0.61
CA ALA A 33 -10.95 6.02 0.76
C ALA A 33 -9.92 7.17 0.88
N ALA A 34 -10.39 8.42 0.71
CA ALA A 34 -9.62 9.61 1.01
C ALA A 34 -10.43 10.56 1.91
N LEU A 35 -9.77 11.09 2.92
CA LEU A 35 -10.32 12.15 3.76
C LEU A 35 -10.02 13.50 3.11
N VAL A 36 -11.08 14.25 2.84
CA VAL A 36 -11.00 15.60 2.28
C VAL A 36 -11.35 16.59 3.37
N THR A 37 -10.42 17.51 3.68
CA THR A 37 -10.57 18.48 4.77
C THR A 37 -10.37 19.90 4.25
N VAL A 38 -11.29 20.81 4.52
CA VAL A 38 -11.08 22.24 4.34
C VAL A 38 -10.10 22.72 5.38
N VAL A 39 -8.93 23.21 4.98
CA VAL A 39 -7.87 23.71 5.87
C VAL A 39 -7.77 25.23 5.88
N GLY A 40 -8.24 25.89 4.83
CA GLY A 40 -8.30 27.35 4.71
C GLY A 40 -9.55 27.81 3.98
N ALA A 41 -10.05 29.00 4.32
CA ALA A 41 -11.18 29.64 3.67
C ALA A 41 -11.01 31.17 3.73
N GLN A 42 -11.18 31.83 2.58
CA GLN A 42 -11.12 33.31 2.43
C GLN A 42 -12.33 33.79 1.65
N GLY A 43 -12.90 34.92 2.06
CA GLY A 43 -14.10 35.47 1.44
C GLY A 43 -15.36 34.67 1.78
N SER A 44 -16.36 34.73 0.88
CA SER A 44 -17.61 33.96 1.05
C SER A 44 -17.42 32.52 0.58
N THR A 45 -17.33 31.58 1.52
CA THR A 45 -17.16 30.15 1.24
C THR A 45 -18.32 29.33 1.79
N PRO A 46 -18.72 28.23 1.14
CA PRO A 46 -19.85 27.40 1.55
C PRO A 46 -19.61 26.66 2.88
N GLN A 47 -18.33 26.46 3.26
CA GLN A 47 -17.95 25.80 4.51
C GLN A 47 -16.72 26.47 5.13
N ARG A 48 -16.56 26.27 6.44
CA ARG A 48 -15.42 26.77 7.23
C ARG A 48 -14.31 25.74 7.32
N PRO A 49 -13.05 26.16 7.64
CA PRO A 49 -11.99 25.24 7.98
C PRO A 49 -12.43 24.21 9.04
N GLY A 50 -12.05 22.93 8.83
CA GLY A 50 -12.50 21.81 9.64
C GLY A 50 -13.70 21.04 9.07
N ALA A 51 -14.37 21.54 8.03
CA ALA A 51 -15.35 20.75 7.28
C ALA A 51 -14.68 19.57 6.59
N ARG A 52 -15.34 18.40 6.60
CA ARG A 52 -14.78 17.16 6.10
C ARG A 52 -15.78 16.37 5.28
N MET A 53 -15.26 15.67 4.26
CA MET A 53 -15.96 14.58 3.58
C MET A 53 -15.02 13.41 3.38
N LEU A 54 -15.57 12.21 3.33
CA LEU A 54 -14.88 10.98 2.99
C LEU A 54 -15.31 10.56 1.61
N VAL A 55 -14.35 10.29 0.74
CA VAL A 55 -14.57 9.85 -0.65
C VAL A 55 -14.04 8.43 -0.79
N PHE A 56 -14.86 7.53 -1.28
CA PHE A 56 -14.49 6.15 -1.58
C PHE A 56 -13.99 5.98 -3.02
N ALA A 57 -13.27 4.90 -3.28
CA ALA A 57 -12.73 4.61 -4.63
C ALA A 57 -13.83 4.46 -5.70
N ASP A 58 -15.03 4.01 -5.31
CA ASP A 58 -16.21 3.91 -6.19
C ASP A 58 -16.91 5.26 -6.46
N GLY A 59 -16.44 6.34 -5.82
CA GLY A 59 -16.99 7.68 -5.94
C GLY A 59 -18.08 8.01 -4.92
N THR A 60 -18.46 7.08 -4.04
CA THR A 60 -19.38 7.37 -2.94
C THR A 60 -18.78 8.43 -2.00
N VAL A 61 -19.60 9.36 -1.55
CA VAL A 61 -19.18 10.47 -0.67
C VAL A 61 -20.00 10.47 0.60
N ASN A 62 -19.35 10.65 1.76
CA ASN A 62 -19.97 10.85 3.06
C ASN A 62 -19.44 12.12 3.73
N GLY A 63 -20.33 12.94 4.29
CA GLY A 63 -19.99 14.27 4.80
C GLY A 63 -20.13 15.35 3.73
N THR A 64 -19.65 16.56 4.02
CA THR A 64 -19.78 17.72 3.12
C THR A 64 -18.68 18.73 3.33
N ILE A 65 -18.22 19.35 2.24
CA ILE A 65 -17.31 20.48 2.22
C ILE A 65 -17.90 21.69 1.50
N GLY A 66 -19.25 21.67 1.22
CA GLY A 66 -19.94 22.83 0.64
C GLY A 66 -20.99 22.52 -0.39
N GLY A 67 -21.06 21.30 -0.93
CA GLY A 67 -22.00 20.89 -1.96
C GLY A 67 -21.57 21.28 -3.38
N GLY A 68 -22.38 20.82 -4.36
CA GLY A 68 -22.27 21.20 -5.76
C GLY A 68 -20.91 20.90 -6.43
N CYS A 69 -20.48 21.81 -7.29
CA CYS A 69 -19.27 21.66 -8.10
C CYS A 69 -17.99 21.45 -7.27
N VAL A 70 -17.90 22.05 -6.08
CA VAL A 70 -16.73 21.87 -5.19
C VAL A 70 -16.57 20.42 -4.78
N GLU A 71 -17.65 19.79 -4.33
CA GLU A 71 -17.61 18.38 -3.89
C GLU A 71 -17.31 17.44 -5.07
N ALA A 72 -17.91 17.68 -6.23
CA ALA A 72 -17.66 16.87 -7.41
C ALA A 72 -16.19 16.92 -7.83
N GLU A 73 -15.59 18.11 -7.87
CA GLU A 73 -14.17 18.28 -8.23
C GLU A 73 -13.25 17.66 -7.17
N MET A 74 -13.53 17.89 -5.89
CA MET A 74 -12.71 17.31 -4.82
C MET A 74 -12.86 15.79 -4.75
N ALA A 75 -14.03 15.23 -5.04
CA ALA A 75 -14.23 13.79 -5.14
C ALA A 75 -13.43 13.20 -6.30
N ARG A 76 -13.39 13.86 -7.46
CA ARG A 76 -12.54 13.44 -8.59
C ARG A 76 -11.05 13.43 -8.19
N ARG A 77 -10.55 14.50 -7.55
CA ARG A 77 -9.15 14.59 -7.08
C ARG A 77 -8.85 13.57 -5.99
N ALA A 78 -9.79 13.31 -5.10
CA ALA A 78 -9.66 12.30 -4.06
C ALA A 78 -9.48 10.89 -4.63
N ARG A 79 -10.22 10.53 -5.68
CA ARG A 79 -10.03 9.25 -6.37
C ARG A 79 -8.63 9.11 -6.97
N VAL A 80 -8.11 10.16 -7.61
CA VAL A 80 -6.73 10.18 -8.10
C VAL A 80 -5.72 10.05 -6.96
N ALA A 81 -5.97 10.69 -5.80
CA ALA A 81 -5.11 10.54 -4.62
C ALA A 81 -5.14 9.11 -4.06
N ILE A 82 -6.31 8.45 -4.04
CA ILE A 82 -6.45 7.04 -3.65
C ILE A 82 -5.63 6.12 -4.56
N GLU A 83 -5.71 6.33 -5.88
CA GLU A 83 -4.98 5.54 -6.89
C GLU A 83 -3.47 5.70 -6.75
N ASN A 84 -3.02 6.93 -6.54
CA ASN A 84 -1.58 7.27 -6.48
C ASN A 84 -0.97 7.08 -5.08
N GLY A 85 -1.79 6.94 -4.03
CA GLY A 85 -1.34 6.85 -2.63
C GLY A 85 -0.61 8.12 -2.15
N ARG A 86 -0.93 9.32 -2.71
CA ARG A 86 -0.24 10.57 -2.38
C ARG A 86 -1.22 11.63 -1.92
N PRO A 87 -0.95 12.27 -0.76
CA PRO A 87 -1.74 13.40 -0.31
C PRO A 87 -1.53 14.61 -1.22
N THR A 88 -2.55 15.45 -1.31
CA THR A 88 -2.53 16.65 -2.14
C THR A 88 -3.15 17.82 -1.39
N LEU A 89 -2.45 18.95 -1.33
CA LEU A 89 -3.02 20.23 -0.95
C LEU A 89 -3.41 20.99 -2.21
N THR A 90 -4.64 21.48 -2.28
CA THR A 90 -5.15 22.16 -3.47
C THR A 90 -5.98 23.39 -3.07
N THR A 91 -5.97 24.39 -3.93
CA THR A 91 -6.82 25.58 -3.80
C THR A 91 -7.96 25.46 -4.80
N TYR A 92 -9.15 25.88 -4.37
CA TYR A 92 -10.34 25.99 -5.20
C TYR A 92 -10.89 27.42 -5.11
N ASP A 93 -10.92 28.10 -6.25
CA ASP A 93 -11.48 29.44 -6.38
C ASP A 93 -12.96 29.32 -6.77
N LEU A 94 -13.83 29.91 -5.97
CA LEU A 94 -15.27 29.97 -6.22
C LEU A 94 -15.55 31.14 -7.15
N THR A 95 -15.51 30.91 -8.47
CA THR A 95 -15.77 31.97 -9.45
C THR A 95 -17.29 32.19 -9.64
N PRO A 96 -17.73 33.44 -9.93
CA PRO A 96 -19.14 33.74 -10.20
C PRO A 96 -19.74 32.93 -11.36
N GLU A 97 -18.93 32.51 -12.35
CA GLU A 97 -19.36 31.70 -13.49
C GLU A 97 -19.74 30.27 -13.07
N GLN A 98 -19.03 29.70 -12.09
CA GLN A 98 -19.37 28.39 -11.51
C GLN A 98 -20.53 28.47 -10.51
N ALA A 99 -20.74 29.64 -9.92
CA ALA A 99 -21.85 29.93 -9.01
C ALA A 99 -23.19 30.17 -9.74
N GLY A 100 -23.15 30.58 -11.01
CA GLY A 100 -24.33 30.99 -11.77
C GLY A 100 -25.31 29.87 -12.11
N GLU A 101 -24.87 28.63 -12.21
CA GLU A 101 -25.75 27.50 -12.50
C GLU A 101 -26.50 26.95 -11.27
N GLU A 102 -26.05 27.25 -10.03
CA GLU A 102 -26.65 26.77 -8.78
C GLU A 102 -27.15 27.85 -7.83
N GLY A 103 -27.13 29.13 -8.24
CA GLY A 103 -27.66 30.25 -7.42
C GLY A 103 -26.81 30.61 -6.18
N LEU A 104 -25.59 30.12 -6.08
CA LEU A 104 -24.66 30.40 -4.99
C LEU A 104 -23.76 31.60 -5.36
N VAL A 105 -23.98 32.75 -4.75
CA VAL A 105 -23.13 33.96 -4.89
C VAL A 105 -21.93 33.81 -3.93
N CYS A 106 -21.02 32.89 -4.23
CA CYS A 106 -19.81 32.69 -3.43
C CYS A 106 -18.61 33.18 -4.25
N GLY A 107 -17.95 34.24 -3.81
CA GLY A 107 -16.72 34.79 -4.41
C GLY A 107 -15.52 34.58 -3.48
N GLY A 108 -15.31 33.35 -2.98
CA GLY A 108 -14.26 33.03 -2.02
C GLY A 108 -13.25 32.04 -2.56
N ARG A 109 -12.26 31.73 -1.72
CA ARG A 109 -11.20 30.75 -1.99
C ARG A 109 -11.15 29.73 -0.86
N MET A 110 -11.06 28.46 -1.19
CA MET A 110 -10.90 27.37 -0.24
C MET A 110 -9.57 26.65 -0.47
N GLU A 111 -8.86 26.37 0.62
CA GLU A 111 -7.73 25.44 0.61
C GLU A 111 -8.21 24.10 1.17
N VAL A 112 -7.96 23.04 0.39
CA VAL A 112 -8.46 21.70 0.68
C VAL A 112 -7.30 20.73 0.71
N PHE A 113 -7.16 20.00 1.80
CA PHE A 113 -6.22 18.89 1.94
C PHE A 113 -6.94 17.57 1.65
N ILE A 114 -6.40 16.80 0.74
CA ILE A 114 -6.89 15.48 0.33
C ILE A 114 -5.87 14.45 0.80
N GLU A 115 -6.26 13.61 1.74
CA GLU A 115 -5.43 12.58 2.35
C GLU A 115 -5.97 11.20 1.99
N PRO A 116 -5.29 10.44 1.11
CA PRO A 116 -5.67 9.05 0.89
C PRO A 116 -5.42 8.27 2.18
N LEU A 117 -6.44 7.53 2.63
CA LEU A 117 -6.33 6.70 3.82
C LEU A 117 -5.53 5.46 3.46
N GLU A 118 -4.31 5.39 3.98
CA GLU A 118 -3.49 4.19 3.85
C GLU A 118 -4.08 3.13 4.78
N ALA A 119 -4.65 2.10 4.20
CA ALA A 119 -4.94 0.89 4.95
C ALA A 119 -3.63 0.24 5.39
N THR A 120 -3.67 -0.45 6.52
CA THR A 120 -2.54 -1.28 6.97
C THR A 120 -2.22 -2.31 5.89
N PRO A 121 -1.02 -2.30 5.30
CA PRO A 121 -0.69 -3.21 4.22
C PRO A 121 -0.68 -4.66 4.72
N ASP A 122 -1.34 -5.55 3.99
CA ASP A 122 -1.32 -6.98 4.28
C ASP A 122 -0.05 -7.62 3.74
N LEU A 123 0.63 -8.38 4.61
CA LEU A 123 1.72 -9.27 4.24
C LEU A 123 1.29 -10.72 4.44
N VAL A 124 1.34 -11.50 3.39
CA VAL A 124 1.15 -12.95 3.41
C VAL A 124 2.52 -13.62 3.29
N ILE A 125 2.90 -14.39 4.30
CA ILE A 125 4.12 -15.19 4.33
C ILE A 125 3.74 -16.65 4.08
N LEU A 126 4.18 -17.21 2.97
CA LEU A 126 3.95 -18.60 2.59
C LEU A 126 5.19 -19.43 2.90
N GLY A 127 5.10 -20.22 3.98
CA GLY A 127 6.16 -20.96 4.62
C GLY A 127 6.48 -20.42 6.02
N ALA A 128 6.60 -21.30 7.00
CA ALA A 128 6.85 -20.98 8.41
C ALA A 128 8.27 -21.42 8.88
N GLY A 129 9.25 -21.32 7.97
CA GLY A 129 10.64 -21.70 8.22
C GLY A 129 11.43 -20.67 9.06
N HIS A 130 12.77 -20.78 9.01
CA HIS A 130 13.68 -19.94 9.78
C HIS A 130 13.61 -18.45 9.38
N VAL A 131 13.49 -18.15 8.09
CA VAL A 131 13.37 -16.76 7.60
C VAL A 131 11.99 -16.16 7.90
N ALA A 132 10.94 -16.98 7.87
CA ALA A 132 9.58 -16.51 8.13
C ALA A 132 9.39 -15.90 9.51
N ARG A 133 10.07 -16.45 10.53
CA ARG A 133 9.96 -15.96 11.92
C ARG A 133 10.44 -14.51 12.06
N PRO A 134 11.72 -14.19 11.77
CA PRO A 134 12.19 -12.80 11.85
C PRO A 134 11.47 -11.89 10.83
N LEU A 135 11.08 -12.40 9.65
CA LEU A 135 10.31 -11.62 8.68
C LEU A 135 8.94 -11.19 9.25
N CYS A 136 8.22 -12.08 9.94
CA CYS A 136 6.96 -11.76 10.59
C CYS A 136 7.14 -10.65 11.64
N THR A 137 8.12 -10.79 12.54
CA THR A 137 8.39 -9.83 13.60
C THR A 137 8.75 -8.45 13.03
N LEU A 138 9.70 -8.39 12.08
CA LEU A 138 10.15 -7.14 11.49
C LEU A 138 9.07 -6.47 10.64
N ALA A 139 8.29 -7.24 9.91
CA ALA A 139 7.18 -6.70 9.11
C ALA A 139 6.06 -6.14 10.00
N ALA A 140 5.71 -6.80 11.10
CA ALA A 140 4.75 -6.28 12.08
C ALA A 140 5.24 -4.96 12.71
N LEU A 141 6.51 -4.87 13.09
CA LEU A 141 7.14 -3.63 13.57
C LEU A 141 7.14 -2.51 12.50
N ALA A 142 7.26 -2.89 11.22
CA ALA A 142 7.18 -1.96 10.08
C ALA A 142 5.74 -1.56 9.70
N GLY A 143 4.73 -2.01 10.46
CA GLY A 143 3.33 -1.67 10.29
C GLY A 143 2.62 -2.47 9.19
N PHE A 144 3.04 -3.72 8.94
CA PHE A 144 2.29 -4.67 8.12
C PHE A 144 1.38 -5.54 9.00
N ARG A 145 0.18 -5.84 8.53
CA ARG A 145 -0.67 -6.89 9.10
C ARG A 145 -0.25 -8.23 8.52
N VAL A 146 0.37 -9.07 9.35
CA VAL A 146 1.02 -10.29 8.86
C VAL A 146 0.10 -11.49 9.00
N SER A 147 0.00 -12.29 7.93
CA SER A 147 -0.60 -13.63 7.92
C SER A 147 0.46 -14.65 7.51
N VAL A 148 0.50 -15.78 8.18
CA VAL A 148 1.46 -16.86 7.92
C VAL A 148 0.71 -18.14 7.58
N LEU A 149 1.18 -18.87 6.57
CA LEU A 149 0.65 -20.18 6.20
C LEU A 149 1.81 -21.16 5.95
N ASP A 150 1.68 -22.38 6.45
CA ASP A 150 2.58 -23.51 6.17
C ASP A 150 1.77 -24.81 6.14
N ASP A 151 2.21 -25.76 5.35
CA ASP A 151 1.59 -27.10 5.23
C ASP A 151 1.83 -27.97 6.47
N ARG A 152 2.66 -27.55 7.41
CA ARG A 152 3.06 -28.30 8.58
C ARG A 152 2.56 -27.67 9.86
N GLU A 153 1.65 -28.35 10.55
CA GLU A 153 1.06 -27.90 11.80
C GLU A 153 2.10 -27.47 12.86
N LYS A 154 3.17 -28.24 13.03
CA LYS A 154 4.23 -27.94 14.01
C LYS A 154 5.01 -26.65 13.76
N TYR A 155 4.91 -26.07 12.54
CA TYR A 155 5.60 -24.83 12.18
C TYR A 155 4.65 -23.63 12.15
N ALA A 156 3.41 -23.79 11.70
CA ALA A 156 2.41 -22.74 11.67
C ALA A 156 1.63 -22.67 12.98
N THR A 157 2.27 -22.15 14.03
CA THR A 157 1.64 -22.03 15.36
C THR A 157 1.69 -20.58 15.88
N ARG A 158 0.72 -20.23 16.71
CA ARG A 158 0.66 -18.91 17.36
C ARG A 158 1.86 -18.62 18.26
N GLU A 159 2.40 -19.65 18.93
CA GLU A 159 3.60 -19.50 19.77
C GLU A 159 4.81 -19.09 18.94
N ARG A 160 4.91 -19.57 17.72
CA ARG A 160 6.00 -19.21 16.82
C ARG A 160 5.81 -17.86 16.15
N PHE A 161 4.59 -17.43 15.95
CA PHE A 161 4.24 -16.18 15.26
C PHE A 161 3.26 -15.34 16.10
N PRO A 162 3.64 -14.88 17.30
CA PRO A 162 2.75 -14.11 18.17
C PRO A 162 2.34 -12.76 17.56
N GLU A 163 3.19 -12.17 16.69
CA GLU A 163 2.91 -10.90 16.03
C GLU A 163 1.97 -11.05 14.82
N ALA A 164 1.77 -12.27 14.29
CA ALA A 164 0.88 -12.48 13.16
C ALA A 164 -0.58 -12.25 13.55
N SER A 165 -1.34 -11.58 12.71
CA SER A 165 -2.80 -11.46 12.87
C SER A 165 -3.51 -12.78 12.61
N ARG A 166 -2.93 -13.60 11.71
CA ARG A 166 -3.47 -14.89 11.30
C ARG A 166 -2.35 -15.91 11.08
N VAL A 167 -2.54 -17.14 11.56
CA VAL A 167 -1.63 -18.28 11.31
C VAL A 167 -2.50 -19.46 10.88
N GLU A 168 -2.21 -20.04 9.72
CA GLU A 168 -3.00 -21.08 9.09
C GLU A 168 -2.15 -22.30 8.74
N VAL A 169 -2.74 -23.48 8.90
CA VAL A 169 -2.19 -24.76 8.42
C VAL A 169 -3.00 -25.19 7.20
N ALA A 170 -2.40 -25.11 6.02
CA ALA A 170 -3.06 -25.51 4.79
C ALA A 170 -2.03 -25.76 3.67
N GLU A 171 -2.46 -26.42 2.59
CA GLU A 171 -1.69 -26.59 1.37
C GLU A 171 -1.50 -25.23 0.67
N PHE A 172 -0.35 -25.06 0.00
CA PHE A 172 0.00 -23.78 -0.63
C PHE A 172 -0.82 -23.45 -1.87
N ASP A 173 -1.48 -24.42 -2.49
CA ASP A 173 -2.32 -24.21 -3.68
C ASP A 173 -3.60 -23.42 -3.42
N SER A 174 -4.09 -23.44 -2.17
CA SER A 174 -5.26 -22.70 -1.72
C SER A 174 -4.91 -21.36 -1.02
N ALA A 175 -3.63 -21.04 -0.88
CA ALA A 175 -3.15 -19.94 -0.03
C ALA A 175 -3.71 -18.57 -0.45
N GLY A 176 -3.79 -18.30 -1.75
CA GLY A 176 -4.27 -17.03 -2.29
C GLY A 176 -5.71 -16.72 -1.85
N ASP A 177 -6.61 -17.68 -2.02
CA ASP A 177 -8.02 -17.54 -1.66
C ASP A 177 -8.22 -17.59 -0.14
N LEU A 178 -7.59 -18.55 0.54
CA LEU A 178 -7.70 -18.73 1.99
C LEU A 178 -7.27 -17.46 2.75
N LEU A 179 -6.17 -16.84 2.35
CA LEU A 179 -5.65 -15.62 2.97
C LEU A 179 -6.15 -14.33 2.30
N ARG A 180 -7.08 -14.46 1.34
CA ARG A 180 -7.72 -13.33 0.66
C ARG A 180 -6.70 -12.36 0.05
N VAL A 181 -5.74 -12.88 -0.70
CA VAL A 181 -4.77 -12.06 -1.43
C VAL A 181 -5.50 -11.14 -2.42
N THR A 182 -5.12 -9.88 -2.44
CA THR A 182 -5.69 -8.83 -3.31
C THR A 182 -4.57 -8.11 -4.06
N PRO A 183 -4.88 -7.26 -5.06
CA PRO A 183 -3.88 -6.41 -5.72
C PRO A 183 -3.15 -5.43 -4.79
N ARG A 184 -3.58 -5.28 -3.53
CA ARG A 184 -2.92 -4.45 -2.51
C ARG A 184 -2.01 -5.25 -1.59
N SER A 185 -2.12 -6.57 -1.58
CA SER A 185 -1.36 -7.47 -0.70
C SER A 185 0.11 -7.55 -1.12
N PHE A 186 0.95 -7.75 -0.13
CA PHE A 186 2.33 -8.19 -0.28
C PHE A 186 2.39 -9.69 0.01
N VAL A 187 3.05 -10.45 -0.84
CA VAL A 187 3.21 -11.89 -0.68
C VAL A 187 4.69 -12.23 -0.73
N VAL A 188 5.17 -13.01 0.23
CA VAL A 188 6.54 -13.51 0.26
C VAL A 188 6.53 -15.02 0.43
N VAL A 189 7.08 -15.70 -0.58
CA VAL A 189 7.18 -17.18 -0.63
C VAL A 189 8.55 -17.59 -0.10
N VAL A 190 8.53 -18.30 1.05
CA VAL A 190 9.71 -18.77 1.79
C VAL A 190 9.55 -20.25 2.18
N THR A 191 8.96 -21.05 1.29
CA THR A 191 8.71 -22.46 1.58
C THR A 191 10.00 -23.29 1.53
N ARG A 192 9.94 -24.51 2.02
CA ARG A 192 11.12 -25.40 2.13
C ARG A 192 11.53 -26.09 0.81
N GLY A 193 10.78 -25.96 -0.28
CA GLY A 193 11.08 -26.72 -1.49
C GLY A 193 10.43 -26.19 -2.75
N HIS A 194 11.00 -26.56 -3.89
CA HIS A 194 10.57 -26.08 -5.21
C HIS A 194 9.08 -26.33 -5.50
N ARG A 195 8.56 -27.48 -5.06
CA ARG A 195 7.16 -27.85 -5.28
C ARG A 195 6.21 -26.94 -4.48
N GLY A 196 6.53 -26.69 -3.20
CA GLY A 196 5.77 -25.78 -2.36
C GLY A 196 5.80 -24.34 -2.90
N ASP A 197 6.99 -23.86 -3.34
CA ASP A 197 7.12 -22.55 -3.96
C ASP A 197 6.26 -22.41 -5.24
N ALA A 198 6.28 -23.44 -6.11
CA ALA A 198 5.48 -23.43 -7.33
C ALA A 198 3.97 -23.42 -7.05
N LEU A 199 3.50 -24.16 -6.04
CA LEU A 199 2.10 -24.15 -5.59
C LEU A 199 1.71 -22.78 -5.03
N ALA A 200 2.54 -22.24 -4.16
CA ALA A 200 2.33 -20.93 -3.54
C ALA A 200 2.26 -19.80 -4.58
N LEU A 201 3.20 -19.78 -5.52
CA LEU A 201 3.19 -18.79 -6.60
C LEU A 201 1.98 -18.97 -7.52
N ALA A 202 1.64 -20.23 -7.89
CA ALA A 202 0.49 -20.52 -8.76
C ALA A 202 -0.83 -20.03 -8.14
N SER A 203 -1.00 -20.13 -6.82
CA SER A 203 -2.21 -19.64 -6.12
C SER A 203 -2.29 -18.11 -6.05
N CYS A 204 -1.15 -17.40 -6.08
CA CYS A 204 -1.12 -15.94 -5.89
C CYS A 204 -0.98 -15.15 -7.20
N LEU A 205 -0.32 -15.69 -8.23
CA LEU A 205 -0.07 -14.99 -9.50
C LEU A 205 -1.34 -14.46 -10.18
N PRO A 206 -2.46 -15.23 -10.27
CA PRO A 206 -3.69 -14.75 -10.90
C PRO A 206 -4.34 -13.58 -10.16
N LEU A 207 -4.10 -13.47 -8.84
CA LEU A 207 -4.66 -12.44 -7.97
C LEU A 207 -3.91 -11.09 -8.07
N ARG A 208 -2.78 -11.07 -8.78
CA ARG A 208 -1.99 -9.88 -9.08
C ARG A 208 -1.63 -9.04 -7.84
N PRO A 209 -1.03 -9.60 -6.78
CA PRO A 209 -0.66 -8.83 -5.60
C PRO A 209 0.28 -7.68 -5.95
N ARG A 210 0.30 -6.64 -5.11
CA ARG A 210 1.18 -5.48 -5.25
C ARG A 210 2.66 -5.86 -5.24
N PHE A 211 2.99 -6.89 -4.46
CA PHE A 211 4.33 -7.43 -4.36
C PHE A 211 4.25 -8.96 -4.25
N LEU A 212 5.03 -9.67 -5.04
CA LEU A 212 5.15 -11.11 -4.99
C LEU A 212 6.64 -11.47 -5.04
N GLY A 213 7.19 -11.86 -3.88
CA GLY A 213 8.59 -12.18 -3.73
C GLY A 213 8.83 -13.68 -3.51
N LEU A 214 9.86 -14.22 -4.13
CA LEU A 214 10.32 -15.59 -3.93
C LEU A 214 11.73 -15.61 -3.34
N LEU A 215 11.88 -16.26 -2.19
CA LEU A 215 13.18 -16.53 -1.58
C LEU A 215 13.83 -17.74 -2.23
N GLY A 216 15.02 -17.54 -2.78
CA GLY A 216 15.81 -18.65 -3.32
C GLY A 216 16.97 -18.21 -4.17
N SER A 217 17.89 -19.16 -4.43
CA SER A 217 18.98 -18.96 -5.37
C SER A 217 18.49 -18.91 -6.82
N LYS A 218 19.31 -18.38 -7.74
CA LYS A 218 19.01 -18.38 -9.18
C LYS A 218 18.69 -19.76 -9.71
N ALA A 219 19.37 -20.81 -9.24
CA ALA A 219 19.12 -22.19 -9.65
C ALA A 219 17.72 -22.67 -9.19
N LYS A 220 17.33 -22.35 -7.94
CA LYS A 220 16.00 -22.65 -7.42
C LYS A 220 14.92 -21.96 -8.24
N MET A 221 15.11 -20.67 -8.56
CA MET A 221 14.18 -19.89 -9.37
C MET A 221 13.92 -20.52 -10.73
N VAL A 222 14.99 -20.92 -11.48
CA VAL A 222 14.85 -21.55 -12.79
C VAL A 222 13.96 -22.78 -12.71
N HIS A 223 14.20 -23.64 -11.72
CA HIS A 223 13.40 -24.85 -11.54
C HIS A 223 11.93 -24.55 -11.22
N VAL A 224 11.66 -23.62 -10.28
CA VAL A 224 10.30 -23.21 -9.93
C VAL A 224 9.56 -22.61 -11.14
N PHE A 225 10.24 -21.77 -11.92
CA PHE A 225 9.66 -21.15 -13.11
C PHE A 225 9.38 -22.17 -14.21
N SER A 226 10.24 -23.18 -14.41
CA SER A 226 9.95 -24.29 -15.33
C SER A 226 8.65 -25.01 -14.95
N LEU A 227 8.45 -25.32 -13.67
CA LEU A 227 7.21 -25.94 -13.19
C LEU A 227 5.96 -25.06 -13.41
N LEU A 228 6.09 -23.73 -13.33
CA LEU A 228 4.99 -22.81 -13.58
C LEU A 228 4.68 -22.68 -15.08
N LEU A 229 5.71 -22.66 -15.95
CA LEU A 229 5.53 -22.69 -17.40
C LEU A 229 4.82 -23.97 -17.87
N GLU A 230 5.18 -25.13 -17.33
CA GLU A 230 4.50 -26.41 -17.57
C GLU A 230 3.02 -26.39 -17.14
N ARG A 231 2.66 -25.55 -16.17
CA ARG A 231 1.28 -25.32 -15.71
C ARG A 231 0.52 -24.26 -16.51
N GLY A 232 1.15 -23.68 -17.54
CA GLY A 232 0.51 -22.74 -18.44
C GLY A 232 0.62 -21.26 -18.05
N PHE A 233 1.42 -20.90 -17.03
CA PHE A 233 1.74 -19.50 -16.75
C PHE A 233 2.65 -18.92 -17.83
N SER A 234 2.44 -17.67 -18.19
CA SER A 234 3.26 -17.00 -19.21
C SER A 234 4.57 -16.43 -18.62
N SER A 235 5.54 -16.15 -19.49
CA SER A 235 6.75 -15.44 -19.08
C SER A 235 6.45 -14.04 -18.52
N GLU A 236 5.38 -13.40 -18.97
CA GLU A 236 4.92 -12.12 -18.47
C GLU A 236 4.40 -12.23 -17.02
N ASP A 237 3.65 -13.30 -16.70
CA ASP A 237 3.23 -13.55 -15.32
C ASP A 237 4.44 -13.76 -14.42
N LEU A 238 5.42 -14.56 -14.87
CA LEU A 238 6.63 -14.86 -14.09
C LEU A 238 7.53 -13.63 -13.88
N ALA A 239 7.57 -12.69 -14.83
CA ALA A 239 8.32 -11.45 -14.71
C ALA A 239 7.82 -10.55 -13.57
N ARG A 240 6.63 -10.81 -13.02
CA ARG A 240 6.07 -10.11 -11.87
C ARG A 240 6.59 -10.64 -10.53
N VAL A 241 7.24 -11.80 -10.52
CA VAL A 241 7.83 -12.38 -9.32
C VAL A 241 9.20 -11.78 -9.08
N GLU A 242 9.35 -11.07 -7.97
CA GLU A 242 10.64 -10.53 -7.56
C GLU A 242 11.51 -11.65 -6.94
N THR A 243 12.60 -11.98 -7.62
CA THR A 243 13.50 -13.04 -7.17
C THR A 243 14.93 -12.78 -7.68
N PRO A 244 15.98 -12.90 -6.84
CA PRO A 244 15.88 -13.10 -5.38
C PRO A 244 15.12 -11.95 -4.70
N VAL A 245 14.26 -12.29 -3.73
CA VAL A 245 13.49 -11.28 -3.01
C VAL A 245 14.36 -10.49 -2.04
N GLY A 246 14.17 -9.17 -2.00
CA GLY A 246 14.86 -8.27 -1.08
C GLY A 246 15.82 -7.30 -1.77
N ILE A 247 16.51 -6.48 -0.97
CA ILE A 247 17.60 -5.61 -1.42
C ILE A 247 18.95 -6.26 -1.16
N GLU A 248 19.91 -6.04 -2.05
CA GLU A 248 21.25 -6.62 -1.91
C GLU A 248 22.06 -5.88 -0.86
N ILE A 249 22.21 -6.49 0.31
CA ILE A 249 22.93 -5.96 1.46
C ILE A 249 24.01 -6.94 1.97
N GLY A 250 24.28 -8.03 1.22
CA GLY A 250 25.18 -9.09 1.69
C GLY A 250 24.60 -9.94 2.81
N ALA A 251 23.27 -10.08 2.89
CA ALA A 251 22.59 -10.83 3.95
C ALA A 251 22.94 -12.32 3.92
N GLU A 252 23.33 -12.88 5.06
CA GLU A 252 23.69 -14.30 5.25
C GLU A 252 22.76 -15.02 6.22
N THR A 253 22.40 -14.35 7.33
CA THR A 253 21.53 -14.95 8.36
C THR A 253 20.04 -14.80 8.03
N PRO A 254 19.16 -15.64 8.59
CA PRO A 254 17.71 -15.50 8.42
C PRO A 254 17.19 -14.11 8.81
N GLU A 255 17.77 -13.50 9.86
CA GLU A 255 17.42 -12.18 10.34
C GLU A 255 17.82 -11.09 9.36
N GLU A 256 19.02 -11.16 8.78
CA GLU A 256 19.53 -10.22 7.78
C GLU A 256 18.71 -10.33 6.46
N ILE A 257 18.39 -11.56 6.05
CA ILE A 257 17.51 -11.81 4.89
C ILE A 257 16.14 -11.18 5.14
N ALA A 258 15.59 -11.31 6.32
CA ALA A 258 14.31 -10.70 6.69
C ALA A 258 14.38 -9.16 6.64
N VAL A 259 15.47 -8.54 7.11
CA VAL A 259 15.72 -7.09 7.00
C VAL A 259 15.75 -6.66 5.53
N SER A 260 16.46 -7.39 4.68
CA SER A 260 16.56 -7.15 3.24
C SER A 260 15.16 -7.16 2.58
N ILE A 261 14.34 -8.17 2.89
CA ILE A 261 12.97 -8.32 2.37
C ILE A 261 12.08 -7.18 2.85
N VAL A 262 12.07 -6.87 4.15
CA VAL A 262 11.26 -5.77 4.71
C VAL A 262 11.67 -4.43 4.11
N GLY A 263 12.97 -4.16 3.96
CA GLY A 263 13.47 -2.96 3.29
C GLY A 263 12.92 -2.81 1.87
N ARG A 264 12.90 -3.91 1.10
CA ARG A 264 12.33 -3.92 -0.25
C ARG A 264 10.82 -3.68 -0.25
N MET A 265 10.09 -4.33 0.64
CA MET A 265 8.64 -4.13 0.77
C MET A 265 8.29 -2.67 1.14
N ILE A 266 9.07 -2.05 2.04
CA ILE A 266 8.90 -0.63 2.38
C ILE A 266 9.14 0.25 1.14
N ALA A 267 10.17 -0.02 0.36
CA ALA A 267 10.46 0.73 -0.88
C ALA A 267 9.29 0.63 -1.87
N VAL A 268 8.75 -0.57 -2.09
CA VAL A 268 7.56 -0.78 -2.94
C VAL A 268 6.33 -0.04 -2.39
N ARG A 269 6.10 -0.12 -1.07
CA ARG A 269 5.01 0.60 -0.40
C ARG A 269 5.10 2.11 -0.62
N ARG A 270 6.31 2.66 -0.57
CA ARG A 270 6.60 4.10 -0.73
C ARG A 270 6.80 4.53 -2.19
N GLY A 271 6.64 3.62 -3.17
CA GLY A 271 6.81 3.92 -4.59
C GLY A 271 8.26 4.25 -4.98
N VAL A 272 9.23 3.69 -4.24
CA VAL A 272 10.66 3.83 -4.55
C VAL A 272 11.07 2.69 -5.48
N GLY A 273 11.51 3.02 -6.70
CA GLY A 273 12.04 2.04 -7.65
C GLY A 273 13.34 1.40 -7.14
N ALA A 274 13.61 0.19 -7.61
CA ALA A 274 14.82 -0.56 -7.20
C ALA A 274 16.12 0.21 -7.53
N ASP A 275 16.14 0.93 -8.65
CA ASP A 275 17.23 1.79 -9.11
C ASP A 275 17.53 2.98 -8.18
N ARG A 276 16.56 3.36 -7.35
CA ARG A 276 16.66 4.48 -6.41
C ARG A 276 17.01 4.07 -4.98
N ILE A 277 17.13 2.78 -4.71
CA ILE A 277 17.57 2.27 -3.39
C ILE A 277 19.08 2.48 -3.28
N ARG A 278 19.47 3.59 -2.66
CA ARG A 278 20.87 4.02 -2.51
C ARG A 278 21.18 4.41 -1.07
N SER A 279 22.47 4.37 -0.70
CA SER A 279 22.91 4.98 0.54
C SER A 279 22.60 6.49 0.54
N MET A 280 22.04 7.00 1.64
CA MET A 280 21.79 8.43 1.81
C MET A 280 23.09 9.26 1.75
N ALA A 281 24.23 8.63 2.08
CA ALA A 281 25.54 9.26 2.01
C ALA A 281 26.05 9.48 0.58
N ALA A 282 25.50 8.77 -0.43
CA ALA A 282 26.00 8.85 -1.81
C ALA A 282 25.90 10.25 -2.45
N GLY A 283 25.06 11.13 -1.93
CA GLY A 283 24.93 12.52 -2.40
C GLY A 283 25.69 13.56 -1.57
N LEU A 284 26.33 13.15 -0.46
CA LEU A 284 27.01 14.07 0.45
C LEU A 284 28.25 14.77 -0.15
N PRO A 285 29.14 14.08 -0.91
CA PRO A 285 30.31 14.71 -1.47
C PRO A 285 30.01 15.93 -2.37
N GLY A 286 29.00 15.80 -3.23
CA GLY A 286 28.62 16.91 -4.11
C GLY A 286 27.88 18.07 -3.38
N ARG A 287 27.30 17.82 -2.21
CA ARG A 287 26.72 18.86 -1.35
C ARG A 287 27.80 19.58 -0.54
N LEU A 288 28.79 18.85 -0.05
CA LEU A 288 29.92 19.42 0.68
C LEU A 288 30.79 20.30 -0.23
N ALA A 289 31.05 19.88 -1.47
CA ALA A 289 31.76 20.66 -2.45
C ALA A 289 31.09 22.02 -2.73
N ARG A 290 29.75 22.05 -2.80
CA ARG A 290 28.96 23.29 -2.95
C ARG A 290 29.00 24.19 -1.71
N LEU A 291 29.16 23.64 -0.53
CA LEU A 291 29.26 24.41 0.72
C LEU A 291 30.66 24.96 0.96
N SER A 292 31.71 24.30 0.44
CA SER A 292 33.11 24.73 0.52
C SER A 292 33.48 25.78 -0.51
N GLY A 293 32.59 26.14 -1.44
CA GLY A 293 32.87 27.18 -2.46
C GLY A 293 33.92 26.75 -3.50
N ASP A 294 34.23 25.46 -3.61
CA ASP A 294 35.21 24.91 -4.51
C ASP A 294 34.59 24.57 -5.88
N ASP A 295 33.98 25.60 -6.50
CA ASP A 295 33.57 25.57 -7.91
C ASP A 295 34.80 25.91 -8.78
N SER A 296 35.81 25.06 -8.75
CA SER A 296 36.83 25.06 -9.78
C SER A 296 36.24 24.41 -11.04
N PRO A 297 36.12 25.15 -12.17
CA PRO A 297 35.64 24.53 -13.39
C PRO A 297 36.70 23.53 -13.84
N SER A 298 36.29 22.26 -14.02
CA SER A 298 37.11 21.22 -14.63
C SER A 298 37.47 21.67 -16.05
N ALA A 299 38.73 22.06 -16.24
CA ALA A 299 39.32 22.29 -17.52
C ALA A 299 39.56 20.95 -18.25
N GLY A 300 39.17 20.89 -19.53
CA GLY A 300 39.56 19.88 -20.49
C GLY A 300 38.52 18.89 -20.86
#